data_0c6bbf301fc80b492b96067ca3e2d52e
#
_entry.id   0c6bbf301fc80b492b96067ca3e2d52e
#
_cell.length_a   1.000
_cell.length_b   1.000
_cell.length_c   1.000
_cell.angle_alpha   90.00
_cell.angle_beta   90.00
_cell.angle_gamma   90.00
#
_symmetry.space_group_name_H-M   'P 1'
#
loop_
_entity.id
_entity.type
_entity.pdbx_description
1 polymer ?
#
loop_
_entity_poly.entity_id
_entity_poly.type
_entity_poly.pdbx_seq_one_letter_code
_entity_poly.pdbx_strand_id
1 'polypeptide(L)'
;VNINELDSALYTLEKKEGDYSLYNTNYNLPFGFCVDSSFSKLDMTNVDWITYHNRMYKAMTGDKETFVTRIYPQAETAGNVKSMTINVGSRSAIYMNIADVKKPNADANASKLESSIHVYVNGEAVVVPTLGDVNNTAYFTDYNNNLLYLGIFEDEDVQIKIEYDKPKYMNQSKMTIGLLNMEKMDKLCEDFADKQTDVSYTNNTLTVKINSDGTKDYALIPVIKSANWTVTLDGKTVKTKEIAGLFTGVQVHEGENTLVFTFVPKGRNAGLLITLVTLLITVLCLVINYKRTINVPVWAKYCAQYIYIGLFAIVVAAMFVVPVISTIPAAVYH
;
A
#
# COMPACT_ATOMS: atom_id res chain seq x y z
N VAL A 1 4.24 4.59 20.52
CA VAL A 1 5.15 3.44 20.47
C VAL A 1 6.54 4.02 20.49
N ASN A 2 7.28 3.82 21.56
CA ASN A 2 8.72 4.06 21.54
C ASN A 2 9.31 3.01 20.59
N ILE A 3 9.55 3.40 19.36
CA ILE A 3 10.41 2.65 18.44
C ILE A 3 11.81 2.94 18.95
N ASN A 4 12.23 2.19 19.94
CA ASN A 4 13.48 2.50 20.63
C ASN A 4 14.69 2.22 19.78
N GLU A 5 14.64 1.41 18.75
CA GLU A 5 15.67 1.29 17.70
C GLU A 5 15.12 0.39 16.61
N LEU A 6 15.16 0.88 15.38
CA LEU A 6 14.94 0.01 14.22
C LEU A 6 16.12 -0.97 14.14
N ASP A 7 15.85 -2.19 13.71
CA ASP A 7 16.90 -3.19 13.55
C ASP A 7 18.02 -2.66 12.64
N SER A 8 19.22 -2.55 13.19
CA SER A 8 20.38 -2.03 12.47
C SER A 8 20.82 -2.90 11.29
N ALA A 9 20.39 -4.16 11.25
CA ALA A 9 20.60 -5.02 10.09
C ALA A 9 19.76 -4.59 8.88
N LEU A 10 18.60 -3.97 9.12
CA LEU A 10 17.67 -3.51 8.07
C LEU A 10 17.74 -2.00 7.81
N TYR A 11 18.12 -1.21 8.82
CA TYR A 11 18.05 0.24 8.76
C TYR A 11 19.30 0.91 9.33
N THR A 12 19.76 1.96 8.67
CA THR A 12 20.85 2.82 9.14
C THR A 12 20.30 4.19 9.46
N LEU A 13 20.56 4.69 10.68
CA LEU A 13 20.17 6.05 11.07
C LEU A 13 20.96 7.06 10.23
N GLU A 14 20.26 7.87 9.46
CA GLU A 14 20.85 8.94 8.65
C GLU A 14 20.92 10.25 9.42
N LYS A 15 19.80 10.64 10.05
CA LYS A 15 19.69 11.93 10.75
C LYS A 15 18.72 11.84 11.91
N LYS A 16 19.03 12.54 13.01
CA LYS A 16 18.10 12.75 14.12
C LYS A 16 17.89 14.25 14.32
N GLU A 17 16.64 14.69 14.41
CA GLU A 17 16.29 16.11 14.60
C GLU A 17 15.10 16.21 15.58
N GLY A 18 15.39 16.61 16.82
CA GLY A 18 14.43 16.58 17.92
C GLY A 18 13.93 15.17 18.20
N ASP A 19 12.61 14.99 18.14
CA ASP A 19 11.92 13.69 18.35
C ASP A 19 11.82 12.84 17.07
N TYR A 20 12.33 13.34 15.94
CA TYR A 20 12.26 12.66 14.65
C TYR A 20 13.61 12.02 14.30
N SER A 21 13.55 10.81 13.78
CA SER A 21 14.72 10.10 13.25
C SER A 21 14.45 9.68 11.81
N LEU A 22 15.40 9.96 10.94
CA LEU A 22 15.39 9.54 9.53
C LEU A 22 16.31 8.33 9.40
N TYR A 23 15.81 7.28 8.80
CA TYR A 23 16.56 6.06 8.56
C TYR A 23 16.60 5.72 7.08
N ASN A 24 17.77 5.28 6.61
CA ASN A 24 17.90 4.61 5.32
C ASN A 24 17.68 3.12 5.49
N THR A 25 17.01 2.49 4.52
CA THR A 25 16.95 1.04 4.47
C THR A 25 18.24 0.49 3.85
N ASN A 26 18.77 -0.58 4.43
CA ASN A 26 19.99 -1.24 3.94
C ASN A 26 19.71 -2.13 2.71
N TYR A 27 18.44 -2.44 2.46
CA TYR A 27 17.99 -3.26 1.34
C TYR A 27 17.12 -2.42 0.41
N ASN A 28 17.73 -1.96 -0.70
CA ASN A 28 17.07 -1.09 -1.66
C ASN A 28 17.05 -1.73 -3.04
N LEU A 29 15.88 -1.77 -3.64
CA LEU A 29 15.72 -1.98 -5.07
C LEU A 29 15.50 -0.61 -5.76
N PRO A 30 15.93 -0.44 -7.03
CA PRO A 30 15.64 0.79 -7.76
C PRO A 30 14.12 1.02 -7.88
N PHE A 31 13.72 2.26 -8.00
CA PHE A 31 12.30 2.66 -8.12
C PHE A 31 11.64 2.13 -9.42
N GLY A 32 12.28 1.35 -10.17
CA GLY A 32 11.75 0.68 -11.36
C GLY A 32 12.89 -0.06 -12.01
N PHE A 33 12.56 -1.12 -12.70
CA PHE A 33 13.54 -1.97 -13.37
C PHE A 33 12.91 -2.69 -14.56
N CYS A 34 13.76 -3.11 -15.50
CA CYS A 34 13.28 -3.84 -16.65
C CYS A 34 12.97 -5.29 -16.29
N VAL A 35 11.85 -5.79 -16.81
CA VAL A 35 11.35 -7.15 -16.60
C VAL A 35 10.94 -7.78 -17.93
N ASP A 36 10.94 -9.09 -17.97
CA ASP A 36 10.47 -9.88 -19.10
C ASP A 36 8.94 -9.79 -19.23
N SER A 37 8.42 -9.97 -20.43
CA SER A 37 7.00 -9.99 -20.72
C SER A 37 6.21 -11.06 -19.94
N SER A 38 6.88 -12.12 -19.49
CA SER A 38 6.29 -13.16 -18.63
C SER A 38 5.81 -12.63 -17.28
N PHE A 39 6.39 -11.52 -16.79
CA PHE A 39 5.95 -10.84 -15.58
C PHE A 39 4.47 -10.40 -15.65
N SER A 40 4.00 -9.98 -16.82
CA SER A 40 2.59 -9.60 -17.01
C SER A 40 1.63 -10.78 -16.96
N LYS A 41 2.15 -12.02 -16.95
CA LYS A 41 1.38 -13.26 -16.89
C LYS A 41 1.43 -13.92 -15.52
N LEU A 42 2.15 -13.32 -14.54
CA LEU A 42 2.19 -13.83 -13.19
C LEU A 42 0.79 -13.76 -12.57
N ASP A 43 0.24 -14.92 -12.27
CA ASP A 43 -0.98 -15.00 -11.48
C ASP A 43 -0.66 -14.75 -10.01
N MET A 44 -1.08 -13.60 -9.52
CA MET A 44 -0.96 -13.18 -8.13
C MET A 44 -2.29 -13.20 -7.39
N THR A 45 -3.32 -13.78 -8.00
CA THR A 45 -4.67 -13.86 -7.42
C THR A 45 -4.71 -14.88 -6.29
N ASN A 46 -5.25 -14.49 -5.15
CA ASN A 46 -5.46 -15.35 -3.98
C ASN A 46 -4.21 -16.11 -3.50
N VAL A 47 -3.04 -15.53 -3.67
CA VAL A 47 -1.79 -16.09 -3.13
C VAL A 47 -1.47 -15.46 -1.77
N ASP A 48 -0.92 -16.27 -0.87
CA ASP A 48 -0.38 -15.76 0.38
C ASP A 48 0.95 -15.02 0.17
N TRP A 49 1.41 -14.31 1.19
CA TRP A 49 2.59 -13.48 1.12
C TRP A 49 3.86 -14.27 0.76
N ILE A 50 4.04 -15.50 1.24
CA ILE A 50 5.21 -16.34 0.93
C ILE A 50 5.20 -16.72 -0.55
N THR A 51 4.08 -17.18 -1.06
CA THR A 51 3.92 -17.52 -2.47
C THR A 51 4.11 -16.29 -3.36
N TYR A 52 3.59 -15.12 -2.93
CA TYR A 52 3.79 -13.86 -3.65
C TYR A 52 5.28 -13.52 -3.79
N HIS A 53 6.03 -13.50 -2.69
CA HIS A 53 7.45 -13.16 -2.70
C HIS A 53 8.28 -14.17 -3.51
N ASN A 54 7.99 -15.45 -3.40
CA ASN A 54 8.68 -16.48 -4.19
C ASN A 54 8.41 -16.36 -5.69
N ARG A 55 7.19 -16.05 -6.09
CA ARG A 55 6.85 -15.80 -7.50
C ARG A 55 7.55 -14.56 -8.04
N MET A 56 7.55 -13.48 -7.26
CA MET A 56 8.25 -12.24 -7.62
C MET A 56 9.75 -12.48 -7.76
N TYR A 57 10.40 -13.07 -6.76
CA TYR A 57 11.83 -13.36 -6.77
C TYR A 57 12.23 -14.20 -7.99
N LYS A 58 11.53 -15.32 -8.21
CA LYS A 58 11.75 -16.18 -9.37
C LYS A 58 11.63 -15.43 -10.69
N ALA A 59 10.64 -14.55 -10.82
CA ALA A 59 10.44 -13.78 -12.03
C ALA A 59 11.51 -12.70 -12.23
N MET A 60 12.01 -12.10 -11.13
CA MET A 60 13.08 -11.09 -11.19
C MET A 60 14.44 -11.68 -11.55
N THR A 61 14.76 -12.83 -10.98
CA THR A 61 16.12 -13.42 -11.04
C THR A 61 16.24 -14.61 -11.98
N GLY A 62 15.12 -15.28 -12.30
CA GLY A 62 15.14 -16.57 -12.99
C GLY A 62 15.55 -17.76 -12.08
N ASP A 63 15.92 -17.49 -10.83
CA ASP A 63 16.27 -18.52 -9.86
C ASP A 63 15.08 -19.40 -9.52
N LYS A 64 15.30 -20.71 -9.48
CA LYS A 64 14.25 -21.71 -9.16
C LYS A 64 14.18 -22.04 -7.67
N GLU A 65 15.19 -21.62 -6.92
CA GLU A 65 15.24 -21.88 -5.49
C GLU A 65 14.26 -20.97 -4.71
N THR A 66 13.91 -21.44 -3.53
CA THR A 66 12.96 -20.74 -2.67
C THR A 66 13.61 -19.51 -2.04
N PHE A 67 12.97 -18.35 -2.17
CA PHE A 67 13.39 -17.10 -1.54
C PHE A 67 12.90 -16.99 -0.10
N VAL A 68 11.62 -17.35 0.12
CA VAL A 68 11.01 -17.43 1.46
C VAL A 68 10.58 -18.87 1.70
N THR A 69 11.23 -19.55 2.64
CA THR A 69 10.88 -20.92 3.02
C THR A 69 9.75 -20.90 4.03
N ARG A 70 8.64 -21.56 3.71
CA ARG A 70 7.53 -21.77 4.64
C ARG A 70 7.91 -22.84 5.67
N ILE A 71 7.68 -22.55 6.93
CA ILE A 71 7.92 -23.51 8.02
C ILE A 71 6.64 -23.78 8.81
N TYR A 72 6.58 -24.99 9.39
CA TYR A 72 5.47 -25.50 10.20
C TYR A 72 6.01 -26.00 11.54
N PRO A 73 6.37 -25.07 12.46
CA PRO A 73 6.93 -25.48 13.74
C PRO A 73 5.86 -26.19 14.58
N GLN A 74 6.32 -27.15 15.37
CA GLN A 74 5.46 -27.77 16.38
C GLN A 74 5.23 -26.73 17.48
N ALA A 75 3.96 -26.43 17.75
CA ALA A 75 3.60 -25.46 18.78
C ALA A 75 3.07 -26.20 20.02
N GLU A 76 3.63 -25.86 21.17
CA GLU A 76 3.09 -26.22 22.47
C GLU A 76 2.08 -25.17 22.92
N THR A 77 1.01 -25.62 23.57
CA THR A 77 -0.06 -24.74 24.03
C THR A 77 -0.28 -24.93 25.52
N ALA A 78 -0.19 -23.83 26.27
CA ALA A 78 -0.45 -23.80 27.71
C ALA A 78 -1.36 -22.60 28.03
N GLY A 79 -2.61 -22.87 28.41
CA GLY A 79 -3.61 -21.82 28.66
C GLY A 79 -3.90 -20.99 27.43
N ASN A 80 -3.53 -19.71 27.46
CA ASN A 80 -3.65 -18.75 26.35
C ASN A 80 -2.31 -18.46 25.64
N VAL A 81 -1.31 -19.32 25.85
CA VAL A 81 0.03 -19.17 25.29
C VAL A 81 0.32 -20.25 24.28
N LYS A 82 0.86 -19.87 23.12
CA LYS A 82 1.52 -20.76 22.15
C LYS A 82 3.02 -20.52 22.19
N SER A 83 3.80 -21.59 22.32
CA SER A 83 5.27 -21.53 22.27
C SER A 83 5.78 -22.48 21.19
N MET A 84 6.83 -22.07 20.49
CA MET A 84 7.44 -22.88 19.44
C MET A 84 8.92 -22.54 19.32
N THR A 85 9.70 -23.50 18.83
CA THR A 85 11.12 -23.29 18.50
C THR A 85 11.29 -23.44 16.99
N ILE A 86 12.05 -22.53 16.40
CA ILE A 86 12.39 -22.50 14.99
C ILE A 86 13.90 -22.68 14.88
N ASN A 87 14.33 -23.76 14.24
CA ASN A 87 15.72 -23.92 13.87
C ASN A 87 16.03 -23.11 12.61
N VAL A 88 16.99 -22.20 12.71
CA VAL A 88 17.45 -21.33 11.62
C VAL A 88 18.87 -21.74 11.27
N GLY A 89 19.07 -22.47 10.18
CA GLY A 89 20.38 -22.98 9.77
C GLY A 89 21.19 -22.03 8.88
N SER A 90 20.55 -21.12 8.14
CA SER A 90 21.23 -20.12 7.33
C SER A 90 20.68 -18.73 7.66
N ARG A 91 21.47 -17.69 7.42
CA ARG A 91 21.10 -16.31 7.71
C ARG A 91 19.73 -15.95 7.10
N SER A 92 18.73 -15.85 7.94
CA SER A 92 17.33 -15.67 7.52
C SER A 92 16.59 -14.69 8.40
N ALA A 93 15.75 -13.85 7.75
CA ALA A 93 14.79 -13.02 8.46
C ALA A 93 13.50 -13.83 8.71
N ILE A 94 13.06 -13.87 9.96
CA ILE A 94 11.80 -14.52 10.31
C ILE A 94 10.66 -13.54 10.17
N TYR A 95 9.68 -13.92 9.38
CA TYR A 95 8.40 -13.20 9.27
C TYR A 95 7.26 -14.14 9.66
N MET A 96 6.33 -13.60 10.46
CA MET A 96 5.15 -14.32 10.91
C MET A 96 3.90 -13.52 10.56
N ASN A 97 2.96 -14.17 9.87
CA ASN A 97 1.62 -13.62 9.66
C ASN A 97 0.64 -14.30 10.60
N ILE A 98 -0.13 -13.49 11.32
CA ILE A 98 -1.23 -13.98 12.17
C ILE A 98 -2.53 -13.40 11.61
N ALA A 99 -3.38 -14.28 11.10
CA ALA A 99 -4.69 -13.95 10.56
C ALA A 99 -5.84 -14.42 11.49
N ASP A 100 -7.03 -13.92 11.24
CA ASP A 100 -8.27 -14.29 11.93
C ASP A 100 -8.29 -13.99 13.46
N VAL A 101 -7.40 -13.10 13.92
CA VAL A 101 -7.47 -12.54 15.28
C VAL A 101 -8.57 -11.49 15.31
N LYS A 102 -9.70 -11.78 15.98
CA LYS A 102 -10.80 -10.81 16.05
C LYS A 102 -10.43 -9.64 16.94
N LYS A 103 -10.84 -8.43 16.51
CA LYS A 103 -10.74 -7.21 17.32
C LYS A 103 -11.47 -7.39 18.66
N PRO A 104 -10.98 -6.82 19.77
CA PRO A 104 -11.81 -6.57 20.94
C PRO A 104 -13.03 -5.75 20.51
N ASN A 105 -14.19 -6.03 21.09
CA ASN A 105 -15.46 -5.38 20.73
C ASN A 105 -15.30 -3.85 20.64
N ALA A 106 -15.82 -3.25 19.55
CA ALA A 106 -15.75 -1.84 19.23
C ALA A 106 -16.43 -0.90 20.27
N ASP A 107 -17.12 -1.47 21.28
CA ASP A 107 -17.74 -0.72 22.37
C ASP A 107 -16.79 -0.25 23.48
N ALA A 108 -15.54 -0.71 23.46
CA ALA A 108 -14.53 -0.14 24.34
C ALA A 108 -14.00 1.14 23.69
N ASN A 109 -14.09 2.26 24.40
CA ASN A 109 -13.55 3.56 24.04
C ASN A 109 -12.32 3.45 23.11
N ALA A 110 -12.42 3.98 21.91
CA ALA A 110 -11.49 3.85 20.80
C ALA A 110 -10.01 4.20 21.11
N SER A 111 -9.76 4.83 22.24
CA SER A 111 -8.43 5.20 22.74
C SER A 111 -7.66 4.07 23.44
N LYS A 112 -8.23 2.87 23.61
CA LYS A 112 -7.59 1.70 24.25
C LYS A 112 -7.78 0.45 23.40
N LEU A 113 -7.18 0.46 22.20
CA LEU A 113 -6.92 -0.76 21.47
C LEU A 113 -5.71 -1.45 22.08
N GLU A 114 -5.96 -2.23 23.10
CA GLU A 114 -4.99 -3.22 23.55
C GLU A 114 -4.91 -4.29 22.45
N SER A 115 -3.69 -4.60 22.04
CA SER A 115 -3.40 -5.72 21.16
C SER A 115 -4.00 -6.98 21.75
N SER A 116 -4.72 -7.76 20.95
CA SER A 116 -5.23 -9.05 21.41
C SER A 116 -4.16 -10.15 21.50
N ILE A 117 -2.92 -9.83 21.15
CA ILE A 117 -1.76 -10.73 21.22
C ILE A 117 -0.50 -9.99 21.68
N HIS A 118 0.38 -10.70 22.36
CA HIS A 118 1.74 -10.27 22.68
C HIS A 118 2.72 -11.31 22.15
N VAL A 119 3.73 -10.87 21.44
CA VAL A 119 4.73 -11.75 20.81
C VAL A 119 6.09 -11.51 21.44
N TYR A 120 6.77 -12.60 21.77
CA TYR A 120 8.12 -12.58 22.32
C TYR A 120 9.03 -13.46 21.47
N VAL A 121 10.24 -13.00 21.25
CA VAL A 121 11.31 -13.72 20.56
C VAL A 121 12.50 -13.82 21.48
N ASN A 122 12.95 -15.03 21.78
CA ASN A 122 14.03 -15.31 22.74
C ASN A 122 13.81 -14.61 24.10
N GLY A 123 12.54 -14.46 24.51
CA GLY A 123 12.14 -13.81 25.76
C GLY A 123 11.95 -12.29 25.67
N GLU A 124 12.35 -11.65 24.59
CA GLU A 124 12.17 -10.21 24.38
C GLU A 124 10.85 -9.91 23.66
N ALA A 125 10.15 -8.85 24.09
CA ALA A 125 8.88 -8.46 23.51
C ALA A 125 9.08 -7.82 22.14
N VAL A 126 8.41 -8.37 21.14
CA VAL A 126 8.32 -7.76 19.79
C VAL A 126 7.20 -6.73 19.77
N VAL A 127 7.47 -5.57 19.20
CA VAL A 127 6.42 -4.57 18.97
C VAL A 127 5.43 -5.11 17.94
N VAL A 128 4.28 -5.55 18.42
CA VAL A 128 3.15 -5.88 17.54
C VAL A 128 2.48 -4.56 17.19
N PRO A 129 2.49 -4.15 15.90
CA PRO A 129 1.70 -3.00 15.49
C PRO A 129 0.25 -3.27 15.92
N THR A 130 -0.33 -2.32 16.64
CA THR A 130 -1.73 -2.41 17.07
C THR A 130 -2.56 -2.88 15.89
N LEU A 131 -3.30 -3.96 16.07
CA LEU A 131 -4.14 -4.56 15.03
C LEU A 131 -5.25 -3.57 14.61
N GLY A 132 -4.83 -2.51 13.98
CA GLY A 132 -5.64 -1.49 13.36
C GLY A 132 -6.14 -0.38 14.28
N ASP A 133 -6.06 0.81 13.78
CA ASP A 133 -6.89 1.90 14.24
C ASP A 133 -8.36 1.50 14.03
N VAL A 134 -9.19 1.63 15.06
CA VAL A 134 -10.64 1.32 15.02
C VAL A 134 -11.34 2.06 13.89
N ASN A 135 -10.81 3.21 13.52
CA ASN A 135 -11.38 4.09 12.51
C ASN A 135 -10.90 3.76 11.09
N ASN A 136 -9.90 2.90 10.93
CA ASN A 136 -9.34 2.59 9.62
C ASN A 136 -9.74 1.19 9.15
N THR A 137 -11.02 1.02 8.82
CA THR A 137 -11.59 -0.23 8.30
C THR A 137 -10.98 -0.66 6.96
N ALA A 138 -10.29 0.23 6.25
CA ALA A 138 -9.71 -0.06 4.94
C ALA A 138 -8.53 -1.05 4.99
N TYR A 139 -7.86 -1.18 6.13
CA TYR A 139 -6.74 -2.13 6.30
C TYR A 139 -7.16 -3.48 6.85
N PHE A 140 -8.43 -3.69 7.16
CA PHE A 140 -8.97 -4.91 7.75
C PHE A 140 -10.06 -5.52 6.88
N THR A 141 -9.69 -5.87 5.67
CA THR A 141 -10.42 -6.89 4.92
C THR A 141 -10.18 -8.26 5.55
N ASP A 142 -10.98 -9.27 5.22
CA ASP A 142 -10.86 -10.66 5.70
C ASP A 142 -9.47 -11.29 5.51
N TYR A 143 -8.57 -10.60 4.82
CA TYR A 143 -7.17 -10.92 4.58
C TYR A 143 -6.23 -10.11 5.49
N ASN A 144 -6.47 -10.08 6.79
CA ASN A 144 -5.64 -9.38 7.77
C ASN A 144 -4.19 -9.84 7.67
N ASN A 145 -3.38 -9.06 6.98
CA ASN A 145 -1.95 -9.27 6.89
C ASN A 145 -1.26 -8.59 8.07
N ASN A 146 -1.32 -9.22 9.23
CA ASN A 146 -0.48 -8.88 10.35
C ASN A 146 0.87 -9.55 10.15
N LEU A 147 1.64 -9.05 9.20
CA LEU A 147 2.99 -9.55 8.95
C LEU A 147 3.94 -8.90 9.94
N LEU A 148 4.46 -9.70 10.84
CA LEU A 148 5.40 -9.30 11.88
C LEU A 148 6.80 -9.71 11.45
N TYR A 149 7.74 -8.78 11.52
CA TYR A 149 9.17 -9.05 11.46
C TYR A 149 9.65 -9.42 12.85
N LEU A 150 10.35 -10.56 12.98
CA LEU A 150 10.78 -11.11 14.25
C LEU A 150 12.28 -11.04 14.48
N GLY A 151 13.06 -10.67 13.48
CA GLY A 151 14.52 -10.55 13.55
C GLY A 151 15.22 -11.35 12.45
N ILE A 152 16.55 -11.16 12.37
CA ILE A 152 17.46 -11.94 11.50
C ILE A 152 18.28 -12.84 12.41
N PHE A 153 18.34 -14.12 12.08
CA PHE A 153 19.01 -15.16 12.86
C PHE A 153 19.84 -16.06 11.94
N GLU A 154 20.86 -16.70 12.49
CA GLU A 154 21.75 -17.59 11.76
C GLU A 154 22.31 -18.68 12.71
N ASP A 155 22.25 -19.93 12.28
CA ASP A 155 22.76 -21.10 13.03
C ASP A 155 22.31 -21.20 14.49
N GLU A 156 21.05 -20.85 14.75
CA GLU A 156 20.48 -20.88 16.12
C GLU A 156 19.04 -21.36 16.16
N ASP A 157 18.62 -21.76 17.36
CA ASP A 157 17.23 -22.09 17.70
C ASP A 157 16.54 -20.85 18.27
N VAL A 158 15.53 -20.36 17.57
CA VAL A 158 14.77 -19.17 17.94
C VAL A 158 13.49 -19.58 18.65
N GLN A 159 13.32 -19.10 19.88
CA GLN A 159 12.11 -19.35 20.67
C GLN A 159 11.08 -18.24 20.41
N ILE A 160 9.89 -18.62 19.95
CA ILE A 160 8.77 -17.70 19.75
C ILE A 160 7.67 -18.06 20.75
N LYS A 161 7.20 -17.05 21.48
CA LYS A 161 6.08 -17.16 22.40
C LYS A 161 5.00 -16.16 22.00
N ILE A 162 3.76 -16.59 21.92
CA ILE A 162 2.60 -15.76 21.60
C ILE A 162 1.60 -15.90 22.74
N GLU A 163 1.32 -14.80 23.41
CA GLU A 163 0.30 -14.71 24.45
C GLU A 163 -0.96 -14.07 23.85
N TYR A 164 -2.10 -14.69 24.06
CA TYR A 164 -3.39 -14.19 23.63
C TYR A 164 -4.16 -13.67 24.83
N ASP A 165 -4.75 -12.49 24.74
CA ASP A 165 -5.58 -11.94 25.82
C ASP A 165 -6.75 -12.87 26.18
N LYS A 166 -7.23 -13.64 25.20
CA LYS A 166 -8.29 -14.62 25.41
C LYS A 166 -8.04 -15.92 24.65
N PRO A 167 -8.26 -17.09 25.27
CA PRO A 167 -8.08 -18.41 24.61
C PRO A 167 -8.87 -18.55 23.29
N LYS A 168 -10.01 -17.86 23.19
CA LYS A 168 -10.84 -17.84 21.98
C LYS A 168 -10.07 -17.35 20.75
N TYR A 169 -9.24 -16.32 20.88
CA TYR A 169 -8.45 -15.77 19.79
C TYR A 169 -7.36 -16.74 19.34
N MET A 170 -6.76 -17.45 20.28
CA MET A 170 -5.77 -18.48 19.99
C MET A 170 -6.32 -19.59 19.11
N ASN A 171 -7.53 -20.06 19.39
CA ASN A 171 -8.17 -21.15 18.64
C ASN A 171 -8.64 -20.71 17.25
N GLN A 172 -8.91 -19.43 17.05
CA GLN A 172 -9.37 -18.88 15.78
C GLN A 172 -8.22 -18.41 14.88
N SER A 173 -7.08 -18.05 15.46
CA SER A 173 -5.96 -17.47 14.71
C SER A 173 -5.29 -18.50 13.81
N LYS A 174 -4.99 -18.08 12.59
CA LYS A 174 -4.15 -18.81 11.63
C LYS A 174 -2.79 -18.18 11.59
N MET A 175 -1.76 -18.99 11.69
CA MET A 175 -0.38 -18.54 11.69
C MET A 175 0.35 -19.10 10.48
N THR A 176 1.12 -18.24 9.83
CA THR A 176 2.02 -18.62 8.74
C THR A 176 3.38 -18.00 9.00
N ILE A 177 4.42 -18.83 9.03
CA ILE A 177 5.80 -18.39 9.28
C ILE A 177 6.65 -18.68 8.05
N GLY A 178 7.51 -17.74 7.71
CA GLY A 178 8.46 -17.84 6.60
C GLY A 178 9.85 -17.36 7.02
N LEU A 179 10.85 -18.07 6.54
CA LEU A 179 12.26 -17.72 6.61
C LEU A 179 12.65 -17.09 5.28
N LEU A 180 12.89 -15.79 5.26
CA LEU A 180 13.42 -15.08 4.10
C LEU A 180 14.94 -15.21 4.08
N ASN A 181 15.48 -15.82 3.03
CA ASN A 181 16.91 -16.02 2.88
C ASN A 181 17.63 -14.68 2.63
N MET A 182 18.48 -14.26 3.57
CA MET A 182 19.14 -12.95 3.51
C MET A 182 20.32 -12.92 2.52
N GLU A 183 21.00 -14.03 2.25
CA GLU A 183 22.02 -14.09 1.22
C GLU A 183 21.42 -13.86 -0.18
N LYS A 184 20.23 -14.42 -0.43
CA LYS A 184 19.50 -14.17 -1.67
C LYS A 184 18.97 -12.73 -1.75
N MET A 185 18.65 -12.12 -0.61
CA MET A 185 18.27 -10.72 -0.55
C MET A 185 19.46 -9.81 -0.85
N ASP A 186 20.63 -10.11 -0.27
CA ASP A 186 21.88 -9.40 -0.55
C ASP A 186 22.19 -9.45 -2.04
N LYS A 187 22.19 -10.66 -2.62
CA LYS A 187 22.44 -10.86 -4.05
C LYS A 187 21.42 -10.13 -4.93
N LEU A 188 20.15 -10.16 -4.57
CA LEU A 188 19.10 -9.43 -5.29
C LEU A 188 19.39 -7.93 -5.31
N CYS A 189 19.77 -7.35 -4.18
CA CYS A 189 20.12 -5.93 -4.09
C CYS A 189 21.39 -5.61 -4.89
N GLU A 190 22.41 -6.47 -4.86
CA GLU A 190 23.63 -6.33 -5.67
C GLU A 190 23.32 -6.38 -7.16
N ASP A 191 22.55 -7.38 -7.62
CA ASP A 191 22.17 -7.55 -9.04
C ASP A 191 21.38 -6.36 -9.60
N PHE A 192 20.76 -5.56 -8.73
CA PHE A 192 20.00 -4.37 -9.09
C PHE A 192 20.68 -3.05 -8.72
N ALA A 193 21.83 -3.05 -8.01
CA ALA A 193 22.52 -1.84 -7.56
C ALA A 193 22.92 -0.91 -8.72
N ASP A 194 23.40 -1.48 -9.83
CA ASP A 194 23.83 -0.73 -11.02
C ASP A 194 22.67 -0.29 -11.93
N LYS A 195 21.45 -0.77 -11.65
CA LYS A 195 20.25 -0.47 -12.44
C LYS A 195 19.48 0.72 -11.88
N GLN A 196 20.22 1.74 -11.40
CA GLN A 196 19.60 2.91 -10.82
C GLN A 196 18.70 3.62 -11.82
N THR A 197 17.54 4.02 -11.35
CA THR A 197 16.60 4.87 -12.08
C THR A 197 16.72 6.29 -11.57
N ASP A 198 16.79 7.26 -12.48
CA ASP A 198 16.67 8.66 -12.12
C ASP A 198 15.17 8.99 -12.00
N VAL A 199 14.77 9.42 -10.81
CA VAL A 199 13.36 9.67 -10.47
C VAL A 199 13.19 11.12 -10.04
N SER A 200 12.29 11.82 -10.69
CA SER A 200 11.87 13.16 -10.29
C SER A 200 10.35 13.28 -10.30
N TYR A 201 9.85 14.14 -9.44
CA TYR A 201 8.40 14.35 -9.34
C TYR A 201 8.05 15.83 -9.15
N THR A 202 6.89 16.19 -9.65
CA THR A 202 6.23 17.47 -9.43
C THR A 202 4.87 17.23 -8.79
N ASN A 203 4.01 18.27 -8.70
CA ASN A 203 2.70 18.13 -8.07
C ASN A 203 1.82 17.01 -8.64
N ASN A 204 1.92 16.74 -9.95
CA ASN A 204 1.06 15.75 -10.62
C ASN A 204 1.81 14.89 -11.64
N THR A 205 3.12 15.00 -11.72
CA THR A 205 3.93 14.20 -12.63
C THR A 205 5.03 13.45 -11.87
N LEU A 206 5.27 12.22 -12.30
CA LEU A 206 6.39 11.39 -11.91
C LEU A 206 7.17 11.08 -13.18
N THR A 207 8.45 11.45 -13.21
CA THR A 207 9.36 11.13 -14.31
C THR A 207 10.35 10.08 -13.85
N VAL A 208 10.46 9.01 -14.62
CA VAL A 208 11.38 7.90 -14.36
C VAL A 208 12.23 7.68 -15.60
N LYS A 209 13.55 7.82 -15.48
CA LYS A 209 14.49 7.47 -16.53
C LYS A 209 15.07 6.08 -16.23
N ILE A 210 14.97 5.19 -17.18
CA ILE A 210 15.42 3.83 -17.06
C ILE A 210 16.21 3.42 -18.31
N ASN A 211 17.32 2.75 -18.10
CA ASN A 211 18.10 2.19 -19.20
C ASN A 211 17.77 0.71 -19.38
N SER A 212 17.46 0.31 -20.61
CA SER A 212 17.18 -1.07 -20.97
C SER A 212 18.29 -1.60 -21.89
N ASP A 213 18.76 -2.80 -21.61
CA ASP A 213 19.73 -3.53 -22.45
C ASP A 213 19.08 -4.23 -23.67
N GLY A 214 17.77 -4.02 -23.86
CA GLY A 214 17.00 -4.64 -24.92
C GLY A 214 16.65 -6.12 -24.70
N THR A 215 17.12 -6.73 -23.62
CA THR A 215 16.81 -8.14 -23.31
C THR A 215 15.45 -8.31 -22.63
N LYS A 216 14.88 -7.22 -22.10
CA LYS A 216 13.62 -7.20 -21.36
C LYS A 216 12.66 -6.18 -21.96
N ASP A 217 11.42 -6.59 -22.15
CA ASP A 217 10.43 -5.84 -22.92
C ASP A 217 9.70 -4.75 -22.12
N TYR A 218 9.68 -4.83 -20.80
CA TYR A 218 8.88 -3.96 -19.95
C TYR A 218 9.70 -3.34 -18.82
N ALA A 219 9.42 -2.07 -18.54
CA ALA A 219 9.75 -1.45 -17.27
C ALA A 219 8.61 -1.71 -16.27
N LEU A 220 8.93 -2.30 -15.13
CA LEU A 220 8.05 -2.38 -13.97
C LEU A 220 8.28 -1.12 -13.13
N ILE A 221 7.24 -0.34 -12.94
CA ILE A 221 7.27 0.86 -12.10
C ILE A 221 6.33 0.62 -10.90
N PRO A 222 6.80 0.82 -9.64
CA PRO A 222 6.03 0.54 -8.44
C PRO A 222 4.93 1.60 -8.18
N VAL A 223 4.20 1.93 -9.24
CA VAL A 223 3.01 2.79 -9.22
C VAL A 223 1.81 1.91 -9.48
N ILE A 224 0.80 2.01 -8.63
CA ILE A 224 -0.45 1.25 -8.78
C ILE A 224 -1.08 1.57 -10.13
N LYS A 225 -1.41 0.53 -10.89
CA LYS A 225 -2.11 0.66 -12.16
C LYS A 225 -3.46 1.33 -11.98
N SER A 226 -3.64 2.50 -12.60
CA SER A 226 -4.88 3.26 -12.52
C SER A 226 -5.19 3.94 -13.86
N ALA A 227 -6.47 4.06 -14.17
CA ALA A 227 -6.96 4.82 -15.32
C ALA A 227 -6.74 6.34 -15.19
N ASN A 228 -6.36 6.82 -14.01
CA ASN A 228 -6.05 8.22 -13.75
C ASN A 228 -4.63 8.61 -14.19
N TRP A 229 -3.78 7.63 -14.50
CA TRP A 229 -2.45 7.88 -15.05
C TRP A 229 -2.46 7.94 -16.56
N THR A 230 -1.97 9.04 -17.11
CA THR A 230 -1.55 9.12 -18.51
C THR A 230 -0.04 8.95 -18.53
N VAL A 231 0.45 7.98 -19.30
CA VAL A 231 1.88 7.66 -19.36
C VAL A 231 2.40 7.96 -20.76
N THR A 232 3.53 8.67 -20.81
CA THR A 232 4.30 8.86 -22.04
C THR A 232 5.66 8.22 -21.92
N LEU A 233 6.14 7.67 -23.03
CA LEU A 233 7.52 7.20 -23.22
C LEU A 233 8.14 8.09 -24.28
N ASP A 234 9.23 8.78 -23.94
CA ASP A 234 9.94 9.72 -24.83
C ASP A 234 9.00 10.74 -25.51
N GLY A 235 8.05 11.26 -24.71
CA GLY A 235 7.05 12.24 -25.15
C GLY A 235 5.85 11.67 -25.91
N LYS A 236 5.80 10.36 -26.20
CA LYS A 236 4.67 9.73 -26.91
C LYS A 236 3.79 8.97 -25.92
N THR A 237 2.47 9.16 -25.97
CA THR A 237 1.52 8.42 -25.13
C THR A 237 1.58 6.92 -25.41
N VAL A 238 1.73 6.12 -24.36
CA VAL A 238 1.83 4.66 -24.45
C VAL A 238 0.76 3.96 -23.62
N LYS A 239 0.44 2.73 -24.02
CA LYS A 239 -0.45 1.86 -23.23
C LYS A 239 0.35 1.22 -22.10
N THR A 240 -0.28 1.16 -20.94
CA THR A 240 0.28 0.52 -19.76
C THR A 240 -0.42 -0.80 -19.47
N LYS A 241 0.30 -1.77 -18.92
CA LYS A 241 -0.24 -3.04 -18.44
C LYS A 241 -0.15 -3.12 -16.92
N GLU A 242 -0.99 -3.93 -16.31
CA GLU A 242 -0.79 -4.35 -14.93
C GLU A 242 0.27 -5.47 -14.90
N ILE A 243 1.22 -5.33 -14.01
CA ILE A 243 2.30 -6.29 -13.80
C ILE A 243 2.30 -6.72 -12.34
N ALA A 244 2.50 -8.01 -12.10
CA ALA A 244 2.50 -8.62 -10.77
C ALA A 244 1.24 -8.33 -9.94
N GLY A 245 0.09 -8.15 -10.61
CA GLY A 245 -1.22 -7.96 -9.97
C GLY A 245 -1.43 -6.59 -9.30
N LEU A 246 -0.49 -5.64 -9.44
CA LEU A 246 -0.57 -4.34 -8.77
C LEU A 246 0.13 -3.22 -9.54
N PHE A 247 1.35 -3.44 -10.04
CA PHE A 247 2.23 -2.41 -10.56
C PHE A 247 1.95 -2.05 -12.01
N THR A 248 2.47 -0.90 -12.43
CA THR A 248 2.34 -0.45 -13.81
C THR A 248 3.54 -0.89 -14.63
N GLY A 249 3.28 -1.64 -15.70
CA GLY A 249 4.25 -2.02 -16.70
C GLY A 249 4.13 -1.15 -17.95
N VAL A 250 5.26 -0.71 -18.48
CA VAL A 250 5.38 0.06 -19.71
C VAL A 250 6.34 -0.66 -20.65
N GLN A 251 5.94 -0.88 -21.88
CA GLN A 251 6.84 -1.45 -22.87
C GLN A 251 7.96 -0.45 -23.19
N VAL A 252 9.21 -0.91 -23.13
CA VAL A 252 10.43 -0.10 -23.34
C VAL A 252 11.22 -0.59 -24.54
N HIS A 253 12.14 0.25 -25.02
CA HIS A 253 13.09 -0.09 -26.06
C HIS A 253 14.52 -0.15 -25.50
N GLU A 254 15.45 -0.66 -26.27
CA GLU A 254 16.87 -0.65 -25.93
C GLU A 254 17.39 0.79 -25.76
N GLY A 255 18.25 1.02 -24.78
CA GLY A 255 18.82 2.30 -24.44
C GLY A 255 18.01 3.06 -23.37
N GLU A 256 18.18 4.38 -23.34
CA GLU A 256 17.53 5.25 -22.38
C GLU A 256 16.05 5.44 -22.71
N ASN A 257 15.20 5.25 -21.72
CA ASN A 257 13.75 5.43 -21.80
C ASN A 257 13.32 6.46 -20.76
N THR A 258 12.65 7.52 -21.18
CA THR A 258 12.08 8.52 -20.28
C THR A 258 10.57 8.32 -20.17
N LEU A 259 10.15 7.82 -19.02
CA LEU A 259 8.73 7.59 -18.68
C LEU A 259 8.19 8.77 -17.90
N VAL A 260 7.09 9.37 -18.35
CA VAL A 260 6.41 10.44 -17.62
C VAL A 260 4.98 9.99 -17.31
N PHE A 261 4.71 9.85 -16.04
CA PHE A 261 3.39 9.54 -15.48
C PHE A 261 2.72 10.84 -15.07
N THR A 262 1.62 11.21 -15.71
CA THR A 262 0.84 12.39 -15.35
C THR A 262 -0.48 11.95 -14.72
N PHE A 263 -0.70 12.36 -13.47
CA PHE A 263 -1.93 12.07 -12.75
C PHE A 263 -3.03 13.07 -13.12
N VAL A 264 -4.12 12.56 -13.66
CA VAL A 264 -5.30 13.36 -14.02
C VAL A 264 -6.53 12.72 -13.36
N PRO A 265 -7.07 13.30 -12.30
CA PRO A 265 -8.27 12.76 -11.65
C PRO A 265 -9.42 12.62 -12.65
N LYS A 266 -10.09 11.47 -12.60
CA LYS A 266 -11.27 11.22 -13.43
C LYS A 266 -12.34 12.29 -13.15
N GLY A 267 -12.84 12.92 -14.20
CA GLY A 267 -13.84 13.99 -14.08
C GLY A 267 -13.29 15.42 -14.00
N ARG A 268 -11.96 15.61 -13.82
CA ARG A 268 -11.36 16.95 -13.76
C ARG A 268 -11.75 17.85 -14.95
N ASN A 269 -11.65 17.32 -16.17
CA ASN A 269 -11.94 18.09 -17.37
C ASN A 269 -13.44 18.39 -17.51
N ALA A 270 -14.30 17.46 -17.11
CA ALA A 270 -15.75 17.68 -17.08
C ALA A 270 -16.11 18.75 -16.03
N GLY A 271 -15.52 18.69 -14.85
CA GLY A 271 -15.69 19.71 -13.79
C GLY A 271 -15.25 21.10 -14.26
N LEU A 272 -14.07 21.20 -14.89
CA LEU A 272 -13.56 22.44 -15.47
C LEU A 272 -14.50 23.01 -16.53
N LEU A 273 -15.02 22.17 -17.43
CA LEU A 273 -15.97 22.61 -18.45
C LEU A 273 -17.26 23.14 -17.82
N ILE A 274 -17.83 22.43 -16.84
CA ILE A 274 -19.03 22.87 -16.11
C ILE A 274 -18.76 24.22 -15.43
N THR A 275 -17.63 24.38 -14.77
CA THR A 275 -17.25 25.62 -14.10
C THR A 275 -17.15 26.79 -15.10
N LEU A 276 -16.49 26.57 -16.24
CA LEU A 276 -16.36 27.58 -17.31
C LEU A 276 -17.73 28.00 -17.87
N VAL A 277 -18.58 27.02 -18.18
CA VAL A 277 -19.93 27.28 -18.69
C VAL A 277 -20.74 28.06 -17.68
N THR A 278 -20.70 27.65 -16.40
CA THR A 278 -21.43 28.36 -15.32
C THR A 278 -20.92 29.79 -15.16
N LEU A 279 -19.59 29.99 -15.21
CA LEU A 279 -19.00 31.33 -15.13
C LEU A 279 -19.46 32.22 -16.29
N LEU A 280 -19.44 31.70 -17.52
CA LEU A 280 -19.90 32.43 -18.71
C LEU A 280 -21.39 32.84 -18.60
N ILE A 281 -22.25 31.91 -18.16
CA ILE A 281 -23.66 32.18 -17.91
C ILE A 281 -23.82 33.26 -16.86
N THR A 282 -23.10 33.19 -15.77
CA THR A 282 -23.15 34.19 -14.69
C THR A 282 -22.73 35.55 -15.17
N VAL A 283 -21.62 35.67 -15.91
CA VAL A 283 -21.16 36.93 -16.49
C VAL A 283 -22.19 37.48 -17.46
N LEU A 284 -22.75 36.64 -18.33
CA LEU A 284 -23.79 37.04 -19.28
C LEU A 284 -25.03 37.61 -18.56
N CYS A 285 -25.49 36.92 -17.51
CA CYS A 285 -26.59 37.38 -16.66
C CYS A 285 -26.30 38.76 -16.02
N LEU A 286 -25.09 38.93 -15.51
CA LEU A 286 -24.67 40.22 -14.93
C LEU A 286 -24.62 41.34 -15.96
N VAL A 287 -24.11 41.10 -17.16
CA VAL A 287 -24.07 42.08 -18.24
C VAL A 287 -25.46 42.46 -18.72
N ILE A 288 -26.34 41.46 -18.87
CA ILE A 288 -27.74 41.71 -19.28
C ILE A 288 -28.44 42.53 -18.17
N ASN A 289 -28.26 42.19 -16.90
CA ASN A 289 -28.87 42.92 -15.80
C ASN A 289 -28.34 44.37 -15.71
N TYR A 290 -27.06 44.58 -16.02
CA TYR A 290 -26.47 45.94 -16.06
C TYR A 290 -27.00 46.79 -17.23
N LYS A 291 -27.20 46.21 -18.38
CA LYS A 291 -27.69 46.94 -19.57
C LYS A 291 -29.20 47.11 -19.64
N ARG A 292 -29.97 46.21 -19.03
CA ARG A 292 -31.42 46.23 -18.95
C ARG A 292 -31.86 45.83 -17.57
N THR A 293 -32.55 46.72 -16.87
CA THR A 293 -33.24 46.38 -15.61
C THR A 293 -34.32 45.35 -15.90
N ILE A 294 -34.00 44.07 -15.77
CA ILE A 294 -34.96 42.98 -15.99
C ILE A 294 -35.85 42.93 -14.73
N ASN A 295 -37.10 43.32 -14.87
CA ASN A 295 -38.10 43.10 -13.83
C ASN A 295 -38.41 41.60 -13.75
N VAL A 296 -37.61 40.88 -12.98
CA VAL A 296 -37.83 39.46 -12.73
C VAL A 296 -39.05 39.32 -11.79
N PRO A 297 -40.11 38.60 -12.19
CA PRO A 297 -41.25 38.40 -11.33
C PRO A 297 -40.85 37.74 -10.01
N VAL A 298 -41.57 38.11 -8.94
CA VAL A 298 -41.20 37.69 -7.56
C VAL A 298 -41.12 36.16 -7.45
N TRP A 299 -42.03 35.43 -8.07
CA TRP A 299 -42.03 33.97 -8.08
C TRP A 299 -40.75 33.37 -8.69
N ALA A 300 -40.23 33.98 -9.75
CA ALA A 300 -39.03 33.49 -10.40
C ALA A 300 -37.76 33.68 -9.54
N LYS A 301 -37.74 34.77 -8.71
CA LYS A 301 -36.66 34.97 -7.71
C LYS A 301 -36.66 33.86 -6.66
N TYR A 302 -37.85 33.51 -6.13
CA TYR A 302 -37.95 32.41 -5.19
C TYR A 302 -37.61 31.06 -5.80
N CYS A 303 -38.05 30.77 -7.03
CA CYS A 303 -37.66 29.55 -7.74
C CYS A 303 -36.16 29.44 -7.86
N ALA A 304 -35.47 30.51 -8.31
CA ALA A 304 -34.02 30.53 -8.45
C ALA A 304 -33.31 30.31 -7.11
N GLN A 305 -33.83 30.94 -6.03
CA GLN A 305 -33.30 30.75 -4.69
C GLN A 305 -33.45 29.32 -4.17
N TYR A 306 -34.61 28.68 -4.37
CA TYR A 306 -34.81 27.29 -3.97
C TYR A 306 -33.98 26.30 -4.81
N ILE A 307 -33.84 26.56 -6.12
CA ILE A 307 -32.95 25.76 -6.99
C ILE A 307 -31.51 25.87 -6.48
N TYR A 308 -31.04 27.07 -6.16
CA TYR A 308 -29.68 27.28 -5.63
C TYR A 308 -29.48 26.54 -4.31
N ILE A 309 -30.41 26.67 -3.35
CA ILE A 309 -30.36 25.99 -2.05
C ILE A 309 -30.37 24.47 -2.27
N GLY A 310 -31.23 23.97 -3.16
CA GLY A 310 -31.32 22.55 -3.48
C GLY A 310 -30.01 22.00 -4.08
N LEU A 311 -29.42 22.70 -5.04
CA LEU A 311 -28.12 22.32 -5.64
C LEU A 311 -27.00 22.35 -4.59
N PHE A 312 -26.97 23.39 -3.76
CA PHE A 312 -26.01 23.48 -2.67
C PHE A 312 -26.14 22.33 -1.68
N ALA A 313 -27.37 22.00 -1.29
CA ALA A 313 -27.64 20.86 -0.42
C ALA A 313 -27.21 19.52 -1.04
N ILE A 314 -27.43 19.33 -2.34
CA ILE A 314 -26.96 18.13 -3.07
C ILE A 314 -25.43 18.03 -3.04
N VAL A 315 -24.73 19.16 -3.30
CA VAL A 315 -23.24 19.17 -3.26
C VAL A 315 -22.73 18.85 -1.85
N VAL A 316 -23.32 19.47 -0.81
CA VAL A 316 -22.97 19.19 0.58
C VAL A 316 -23.25 17.72 0.92
N ALA A 317 -24.41 17.20 0.51
CA ALA A 317 -24.74 15.79 0.74
C ALA A 317 -23.76 14.86 0.03
N ALA A 318 -23.39 15.13 -1.22
CA ALA A 318 -22.44 14.33 -1.96
C ALA A 318 -21.03 14.36 -1.35
N MET A 319 -20.59 15.50 -0.81
CA MET A 319 -19.25 15.66 -0.23
C MET A 319 -19.14 15.13 1.20
N PHE A 320 -20.17 15.28 2.01
CA PHE A 320 -20.08 15.01 3.44
C PHE A 320 -21.01 13.89 3.92
N VAL A 321 -22.22 13.77 3.36
CA VAL A 321 -23.21 12.80 3.83
C VAL A 321 -23.03 11.45 3.16
N VAL A 322 -22.83 11.41 1.83
CA VAL A 322 -22.66 10.15 1.09
C VAL A 322 -21.42 9.37 1.56
N PRO A 323 -20.23 9.96 1.75
CA PRO A 323 -19.09 9.25 2.32
C PRO A 323 -19.36 8.66 3.71
N VAL A 324 -20.03 9.44 4.57
CA VAL A 324 -20.39 8.96 5.92
C VAL A 324 -21.39 7.80 5.86
N ILE A 325 -22.44 7.92 5.05
CA ILE A 325 -23.44 6.84 4.90
C ILE A 325 -22.82 5.61 4.25
N SER A 326 -21.92 5.75 3.29
CA SER A 326 -21.26 4.62 2.64
C SER A 326 -20.32 3.84 3.56
N THR A 327 -19.89 4.43 4.67
CA THR A 327 -19.08 3.76 5.70
C THR A 327 -19.91 3.06 6.78
N ILE A 328 -21.19 3.44 6.96
CA ILE A 328 -22.09 2.86 7.97
C ILE A 328 -22.43 1.37 7.69
N PRO A 329 -22.76 0.92 6.46
CA PRO A 329 -23.09 -0.48 6.21
C PRO A 329 -21.92 -1.44 6.49
N ALA A 330 -20.69 -0.99 6.31
CA ALA A 330 -19.51 -1.79 6.66
C ALA A 330 -19.34 -1.97 8.18
N ALA A 331 -19.91 -1.07 8.98
CA ALA A 331 -19.86 -1.14 10.44
C ALA A 331 -21.01 -1.95 11.06
N VAL A 332 -22.12 -2.17 10.32
CA VAL A 332 -23.34 -2.86 10.82
C VAL A 332 -23.35 -4.35 10.49
N TYR A 333 -22.56 -4.81 9.50
CA TYR A 333 -22.54 -6.22 9.05
C TYR A 333 -21.30 -7.00 9.52
N HIS A 334 -20.54 -6.49 10.50
CA HIS A 334 -19.37 -7.20 11.05
C HIS A 334 -19.42 -7.31 12.58
#